data_daaf6e30f2f7559c80cf8abd871d1f40
#
_entry.id   daaf6e30f2f7559c80cf8abd871d1f40
#
_cell.length_a   1.000
_cell.length_b   1.000
_cell.length_c   1.000
_cell.angle_alpha   90.00
_cell.angle_beta   90.00
_cell.angle_gamma   90.00
#
_symmetry.space_group_name_H-M   'P 1'
#
loop_
_entity.id
_entity.type
_entity.pdbx_description
1 polymer ?
#
loop_
_entity_poly.entity_id
_entity_poly.type
_entity_poly.pdbx_seq_one_letter_code
_entity_poly.pdbx_strand_id
1 'polypeptide(L)'
;LYGIFTAMIACKILKKAGMKQDRAVFFAIAYVWGSNMLWMSTSGGVWFLAQGLNMLLLTACVYFAQQKMRVAAYAMAALAVGCRPFSACMFLPLMAYFYMMDKDRPRADRIRGQIRSLIIPAFIALCYMLYNYVRFGNVMEFGHNYLPEFTGSEKGQFSLSYILPNLYNLLLRPVTLKAGLTLEYPLFDGFMFYIANP
;
A
#
# COMPACT_ATOMS: atom_id res chain seq x y z
N LEU A 1 12.27 9.04 -8.40
CA LEU A 1 12.78 7.72 -8.78
C LEU A 1 11.70 6.63 -8.63
N TYR A 2 11.05 6.48 -7.46
CA TYR A 2 10.00 5.47 -7.24
C TYR A 2 8.85 5.58 -8.23
N GLY A 3 8.35 6.78 -8.52
CA GLY A 3 7.27 7.00 -9.48
C GLY A 3 7.62 6.51 -10.89
N ILE A 4 8.85 6.73 -11.34
CA ILE A 4 9.31 6.28 -12.66
C ILE A 4 9.27 4.75 -12.74
N PHE A 5 9.85 4.06 -11.76
CA PHE A 5 9.83 2.60 -11.73
C PHE A 5 8.40 2.06 -11.61
N THR A 6 7.56 2.72 -10.81
CA THR A 6 6.13 2.35 -10.69
C THR A 6 5.42 2.44 -12.04
N ALA A 7 5.59 3.55 -12.78
CA ALA A 7 5.02 3.72 -14.11
C ALA A 7 5.52 2.67 -15.11
N MET A 8 6.81 2.36 -15.10
CA MET A 8 7.40 1.33 -15.96
C MET A 8 6.80 -0.05 -15.68
N ILE A 9 6.64 -0.42 -14.41
CA ILE A 9 6.04 -1.69 -14.01
C ILE A 9 4.55 -1.71 -14.36
N ALA A 10 3.81 -0.64 -14.06
CA ALA A 10 2.39 -0.51 -14.40
C ALA A 10 2.15 -0.66 -15.92
N CYS A 11 3.00 -0.03 -16.74
CA CYS A 11 2.94 -0.18 -18.19
C CYS A 11 3.09 -1.66 -18.62
N LYS A 12 4.05 -2.40 -18.01
CA LYS A 12 4.24 -3.83 -18.28
C LYS A 12 3.01 -4.66 -17.87
N ILE A 13 2.39 -4.35 -16.71
CA ILE A 13 1.15 -5.01 -16.25
C ILE A 13 0.03 -4.80 -17.26
N LEU A 14 -0.20 -3.56 -17.68
CA LEU A 14 -1.27 -3.19 -18.62
C LEU A 14 -1.07 -3.82 -20.01
N LYS A 15 0.16 -3.84 -20.50
CA LYS A 15 0.50 -4.54 -21.76
C LYS A 15 0.22 -6.04 -21.69
N LYS A 16 0.60 -6.68 -20.58
CA LYS A 16 0.33 -8.10 -20.39
C LYS A 16 -1.16 -8.39 -20.24
N ALA A 17 -1.94 -7.43 -19.76
CA ALA A 17 -3.41 -7.50 -19.76
C ALA A 17 -4.06 -7.28 -21.15
N GLY A 18 -3.27 -7.12 -22.22
CA GLY A 18 -3.76 -6.96 -23.60
C GLY A 18 -3.95 -5.52 -24.07
N MET A 19 -3.53 -4.52 -23.26
CA MET A 19 -3.65 -3.12 -23.64
C MET A 19 -2.62 -2.73 -24.70
N LYS A 20 -3.02 -1.92 -25.70
CA LYS A 20 -2.10 -1.35 -26.69
C LYS A 20 -1.05 -0.45 -26.02
N GLN A 21 0.13 -0.34 -26.63
CA GLN A 21 1.31 0.35 -26.07
C GLN A 21 1.01 1.80 -25.67
N ASP A 22 0.39 2.56 -26.57
CA ASP A 22 0.04 3.97 -26.37
C ASP A 22 -0.87 4.17 -25.15
N ARG A 23 -1.94 3.36 -25.05
CA ARG A 23 -2.87 3.38 -23.93
C ARG A 23 -2.19 2.92 -22.62
N ALA A 24 -1.38 1.86 -22.70
CA ALA A 24 -0.67 1.36 -21.52
C ALA A 24 0.29 2.42 -20.94
N VAL A 25 0.98 3.17 -21.78
CA VAL A 25 1.84 4.28 -21.37
C VAL A 25 1.00 5.39 -20.76
N PHE A 26 -0.09 5.80 -21.43
CA PHE A 26 -0.99 6.85 -20.92
C PHE A 26 -1.52 6.50 -19.52
N PHE A 27 -2.10 5.31 -19.34
CA PHE A 27 -2.65 4.91 -18.06
C PHE A 27 -1.59 4.66 -16.99
N ALA A 28 -0.39 4.21 -17.36
CA ALA A 28 0.71 4.09 -16.41
C ALA A 28 1.18 5.45 -15.89
N ILE A 29 1.23 6.46 -16.76
CA ILE A 29 1.54 7.84 -16.40
C ILE A 29 0.41 8.41 -15.54
N ALA A 30 -0.85 8.25 -15.93
CA ALA A 30 -2.00 8.72 -15.18
C ALA A 30 -2.07 8.07 -13.78
N TYR A 31 -1.77 6.78 -13.67
CA TYR A 31 -1.75 6.07 -12.38
C TYR A 31 -0.77 6.68 -11.38
N VAL A 32 0.40 7.11 -11.85
CA VAL A 32 1.44 7.66 -10.96
C VAL A 32 1.29 9.17 -10.78
N TRP A 33 1.16 9.92 -11.86
CA TRP A 33 1.20 11.37 -11.82
C TRP A 33 -0.17 12.06 -11.95
N GLY A 34 -1.22 11.32 -12.27
CA GLY A 34 -2.62 11.77 -12.16
C GLY A 34 -3.20 11.69 -10.76
N SER A 35 -2.38 11.40 -9.75
CA SER A 35 -2.76 11.26 -8.34
C SER A 35 -1.86 12.11 -7.45
N ASN A 36 -2.11 12.11 -6.14
CA ASN A 36 -1.27 12.77 -5.13
C ASN A 36 0.21 12.33 -5.16
N MET A 37 0.56 11.25 -5.88
CA MET A 37 1.94 10.80 -6.04
C MET A 37 2.84 11.82 -6.73
N LEU A 38 2.29 12.67 -7.61
CA LEU A 38 3.07 13.76 -8.21
C LEU A 38 3.61 14.69 -7.12
N TRP A 39 2.72 15.18 -6.26
CA TRP A 39 3.08 16.07 -5.15
C TRP A 39 4.00 15.38 -4.14
N MET A 40 3.69 14.15 -3.74
CA MET A 40 4.52 13.38 -2.81
C MET A 40 5.93 13.11 -3.38
N SER A 41 6.06 12.97 -4.70
CA SER A 41 7.35 12.74 -5.35
C SER A 41 8.25 13.98 -5.36
N THR A 42 7.68 15.17 -5.23
CA THR A 42 8.41 16.45 -5.16
C THR A 42 8.71 16.88 -3.72
N SER A 43 8.08 16.25 -2.73
CA SER A 43 8.26 16.54 -1.31
C SER A 43 9.32 15.61 -0.69
N GLY A 44 10.33 16.17 -0.01
CA GLY A 44 11.43 15.40 0.60
C GLY A 44 11.12 14.75 1.96
N GLY A 45 9.86 14.74 2.40
CA GLY A 45 9.47 14.18 3.70
C GLY A 45 9.56 12.67 3.76
N VAL A 46 10.02 12.12 4.89
CA VAL A 46 10.17 10.67 5.13
C VAL A 46 8.84 9.92 4.91
N TRP A 47 7.72 10.49 5.33
CA TRP A 47 6.39 9.94 5.12
C TRP A 47 6.02 9.77 3.65
N PHE A 48 6.42 10.73 2.80
CA PHE A 48 6.16 10.70 1.36
C PHE A 48 7.06 9.71 0.64
N LEU A 49 8.32 9.58 1.08
CA LEU A 49 9.23 8.55 0.58
C LEU A 49 8.69 7.15 0.87
N ALA A 50 8.19 6.91 2.08
CA ALA A 50 7.58 5.64 2.46
C ALA A 50 6.33 5.34 1.61
N GLN A 51 5.49 6.34 1.29
CA GLN A 51 4.34 6.17 0.40
C GLN A 51 4.77 5.81 -1.03
N GLY A 52 5.76 6.53 -1.58
CA GLY A 52 6.28 6.24 -2.92
C GLY A 52 6.87 4.84 -3.04
N LEU A 53 7.64 4.40 -2.03
CA LEU A 53 8.18 3.05 -1.99
C LEU A 53 7.09 2.01 -1.82
N ASN A 54 6.09 2.26 -0.97
CA ASN A 54 4.95 1.37 -0.80
C ASN A 54 4.19 1.15 -2.12
N MET A 55 3.91 2.22 -2.86
CA MET A 55 3.24 2.13 -4.17
C MET A 55 4.05 1.31 -5.17
N LEU A 56 5.37 1.51 -5.21
CA LEU A 56 6.27 0.72 -6.06
C LEU A 56 6.22 -0.76 -5.70
N LEU A 57 6.32 -1.10 -4.40
CA LEU A 57 6.31 -2.48 -3.92
C LEU A 57 4.98 -3.17 -4.19
N LEU A 58 3.85 -2.50 -3.97
CA LEU A 58 2.52 -3.05 -4.28
C LEU A 58 2.31 -3.22 -5.79
N THR A 59 2.80 -2.29 -6.61
CA THR A 59 2.75 -2.44 -8.07
C THR A 59 3.64 -3.60 -8.53
N ALA A 60 4.84 -3.75 -7.96
CA ALA A 60 5.71 -4.89 -8.23
C ALA A 60 5.08 -6.22 -7.76
N CYS A 61 4.38 -6.21 -6.63
CA CYS A 61 3.62 -7.35 -6.14
C CYS A 61 2.60 -7.84 -7.17
N VAL A 62 1.79 -6.94 -7.73
CA VAL A 62 0.81 -7.25 -8.79
C VAL A 62 1.51 -7.76 -10.05
N TYR A 63 2.62 -7.14 -10.45
CA TYR A 63 3.43 -7.60 -11.58
C TYR A 63 3.90 -9.04 -11.39
N PHE A 64 4.52 -9.37 -10.26
CA PHE A 64 4.99 -10.72 -9.97
C PHE A 64 3.85 -11.72 -9.85
N ALA A 65 2.71 -11.33 -9.30
CA ALA A 65 1.51 -12.15 -9.28
C ALA A 65 1.06 -12.49 -10.71
N GLN A 66 1.01 -11.50 -11.60
CA GLN A 66 0.66 -11.69 -13.02
C GLN A 66 1.70 -12.55 -13.77
N GLN A 67 2.97 -12.54 -13.34
CA GLN A 67 4.02 -13.44 -13.85
C GLN A 67 3.97 -14.86 -13.23
N LYS A 68 3.00 -15.13 -12.34
CA LYS A 68 2.87 -16.38 -11.57
C LYS A 68 4.05 -16.64 -10.62
N MET A 69 4.84 -15.62 -10.33
CA MET A 69 5.98 -15.68 -9.42
C MET A 69 5.51 -15.46 -7.97
N ARG A 70 4.86 -16.48 -7.41
CA ARG A 70 4.16 -16.43 -6.13
C ARG A 70 5.04 -15.90 -4.99
N VAL A 71 6.23 -16.47 -4.81
CA VAL A 71 7.15 -16.09 -3.72
C VAL A 71 7.55 -14.62 -3.83
N ALA A 72 7.88 -14.16 -5.05
CA ALA A 72 8.25 -12.77 -5.28
C ALA A 72 7.06 -11.80 -5.01
N ALA A 73 5.85 -12.16 -5.42
CA ALA A 73 4.66 -11.37 -5.14
C ALA A 73 4.44 -11.20 -3.64
N TYR A 74 4.50 -12.30 -2.88
CA TYR A 74 4.36 -12.24 -1.42
C TYR A 74 5.54 -11.51 -0.74
N ALA A 75 6.76 -11.64 -1.24
CA ALA A 75 7.91 -10.89 -0.72
C ALA A 75 7.72 -9.37 -0.89
N MET A 76 7.26 -8.92 -2.07
CA MET A 76 6.97 -7.50 -2.30
C MET A 76 5.84 -6.99 -1.38
N ALA A 77 4.79 -7.78 -1.17
CA ALA A 77 3.74 -7.44 -0.22
C ALA A 77 4.28 -7.33 1.21
N ALA A 78 5.14 -8.26 1.65
CA ALA A 78 5.75 -8.21 2.98
C ALA A 78 6.67 -6.98 3.16
N LEU A 79 7.47 -6.62 2.15
CA LEU A 79 8.28 -5.40 2.17
C LEU A 79 7.40 -4.15 2.23
N ALA A 80 6.26 -4.15 1.54
CA ALA A 80 5.31 -3.03 1.57
C ALA A 80 4.71 -2.82 2.98
N VAL A 81 4.51 -3.88 3.77
CA VAL A 81 4.06 -3.78 5.17
C VAL A 81 5.03 -2.95 6.02
N GLY A 82 6.33 -3.06 5.78
CA GLY A 82 7.34 -2.23 6.47
C GLY A 82 7.25 -0.73 6.13
N CYS A 83 6.69 -0.39 4.96
CA CYS A 83 6.40 0.99 4.61
C CYS A 83 5.07 1.48 5.21
N ARG A 84 4.05 0.61 5.15
CA ARG A 84 2.68 0.90 5.61
C ARG A 84 2.03 -0.39 6.12
N PRO A 85 1.70 -0.50 7.42
CA PRO A 85 1.12 -1.73 8.00
C PRO A 85 -0.15 -2.20 7.30
N PHE A 86 -1.00 -1.28 6.80
CA PHE A 86 -2.22 -1.61 6.04
C PHE A 86 -1.95 -2.37 4.73
N SER A 87 -0.73 -2.33 4.21
CA SER A 87 -0.34 -3.15 3.04
C SER A 87 -0.44 -4.65 3.32
N ALA A 88 -0.56 -5.06 4.59
CA ALA A 88 -0.86 -6.44 4.97
C ALA A 88 -2.19 -6.93 4.36
N CYS A 89 -3.16 -6.05 4.14
CA CYS A 89 -4.41 -6.40 3.46
C CYS A 89 -4.19 -6.98 2.06
N MET A 90 -3.04 -6.70 1.41
CA MET A 90 -2.71 -7.26 0.09
C MET A 90 -2.51 -8.77 0.11
N PHE A 91 -2.21 -9.36 1.27
CA PHE A 91 -2.10 -10.82 1.37
C PHE A 91 -3.42 -11.54 1.07
N LEU A 92 -4.57 -10.96 1.42
CA LEU A 92 -5.88 -11.56 1.17
C LEU A 92 -6.16 -11.80 -0.33
N PRO A 93 -6.11 -10.76 -1.19
CA PRO A 93 -6.31 -10.96 -2.63
C PRO A 93 -5.21 -11.81 -3.28
N LEU A 94 -3.97 -11.76 -2.79
CA LEU A 94 -2.92 -12.65 -3.30
C LEU A 94 -3.20 -14.11 -2.97
N MET A 95 -3.60 -14.42 -1.75
CA MET A 95 -3.97 -15.77 -1.34
C MET A 95 -5.14 -16.30 -2.17
N ALA A 96 -6.18 -15.49 -2.35
CA ALA A 96 -7.32 -15.84 -3.19
C ALA A 96 -6.89 -16.09 -4.64
N TYR A 97 -6.11 -15.17 -5.23
CA TYR A 97 -5.62 -15.27 -6.60
C TYR A 97 -4.82 -16.56 -6.84
N PHE A 98 -3.82 -16.84 -6.01
CA PHE A 98 -2.99 -18.03 -6.17
C PHE A 98 -3.75 -19.31 -5.82
N TYR A 99 -4.70 -19.26 -4.89
CA TYR A 99 -5.57 -20.39 -4.60
C TYR A 99 -6.48 -20.73 -5.78
N MET A 100 -7.02 -19.72 -6.46
CA MET A 100 -7.85 -19.89 -7.67
C MET A 100 -7.00 -20.33 -8.87
N MET A 101 -5.77 -19.84 -8.99
CA MET A 101 -4.85 -20.23 -10.05
C MET A 101 -4.50 -21.72 -10.00
N ASP A 102 -4.44 -22.30 -8.81
CA ASP A 102 -4.16 -23.73 -8.60
C ASP A 102 -5.45 -24.60 -8.55
N LYS A 103 -6.57 -24.13 -9.10
CA LYS A 103 -7.90 -24.77 -8.99
C LYS A 103 -7.91 -26.26 -9.39
N ASP A 104 -7.08 -26.63 -10.36
CA ASP A 104 -6.99 -27.98 -10.92
C ASP A 104 -6.13 -28.92 -10.05
N ARG A 105 -5.52 -28.42 -8.96
CA ARG A 105 -4.71 -29.21 -8.02
C ARG A 105 -5.57 -29.68 -6.83
N PRO A 106 -5.22 -30.79 -6.20
CA PRO A 106 -5.83 -31.22 -4.94
C PRO A 106 -5.76 -30.11 -3.88
N ARG A 107 -6.80 -29.98 -3.05
CA ARG A 107 -6.89 -28.93 -2.01
C ARG A 107 -5.66 -28.91 -1.09
N ALA A 108 -5.14 -30.07 -0.71
CA ALA A 108 -3.96 -30.18 0.15
C ALA A 108 -2.71 -29.56 -0.51
N ASP A 109 -2.51 -29.76 -1.81
CA ASP A 109 -1.36 -29.20 -2.54
C ASP A 109 -1.49 -27.69 -2.75
N ARG A 110 -2.73 -27.21 -2.93
CA ARG A 110 -3.01 -25.75 -2.98
C ARG A 110 -2.60 -25.08 -1.67
N ILE A 111 -3.02 -25.65 -0.54
CA ILE A 111 -2.71 -25.12 0.80
C ILE A 111 -1.19 -25.23 1.05
N ARG A 112 -0.58 -26.37 0.76
CA ARG A 112 0.87 -26.57 0.92
C ARG A 112 1.68 -25.58 0.09
N GLY A 113 1.23 -25.31 -1.15
CA GLY A 113 1.83 -24.29 -2.02
C GLY A 113 1.75 -22.89 -1.45
N GLN A 114 0.63 -22.52 -0.81
CA GLN A 114 0.49 -21.24 -0.11
C GLN A 114 1.45 -21.16 1.08
N ILE A 115 1.46 -22.15 1.96
CA ILE A 115 2.31 -22.18 3.16
C ILE A 115 3.78 -22.03 2.77
N ARG A 116 4.26 -22.80 1.79
CA ARG A 116 5.65 -22.72 1.30
C ARG A 116 5.99 -21.30 0.79
N SER A 117 5.06 -20.66 0.13
CA SER A 117 5.27 -19.31 -0.42
C SER A 117 5.31 -18.21 0.64
N LEU A 118 4.78 -18.47 1.84
CA LEU A 118 4.79 -17.54 2.97
C LEU A 118 6.08 -17.61 3.81
N ILE A 119 7.01 -18.52 3.52
CA ILE A 119 8.26 -18.63 4.27
C ILE A 119 9.10 -17.35 4.15
N ILE A 120 9.27 -16.81 2.94
CA ILE A 120 10.01 -15.55 2.74
C ILE A 120 9.31 -14.34 3.38
N PRO A 121 8.00 -14.13 3.19
CA PRO A 121 7.25 -13.14 3.98
C PRO A 121 7.42 -13.26 5.48
N ALA A 122 7.35 -14.48 6.03
CA ALA A 122 7.54 -14.71 7.46
C ALA A 122 8.95 -14.31 7.91
N PHE A 123 9.97 -14.63 7.14
CA PHE A 123 11.34 -14.18 7.41
C PHE A 123 11.47 -12.66 7.39
N ILE A 124 10.87 -11.97 6.41
CA ILE A 124 10.84 -10.50 6.35
C ILE A 124 10.14 -9.93 7.58
N ALA A 125 9.01 -10.51 7.99
CA ALA A 125 8.29 -10.09 9.20
C ALA A 125 9.15 -10.27 10.46
N LEU A 126 9.88 -11.38 10.58
CA LEU A 126 10.83 -11.61 11.70
C LEU A 126 11.94 -10.56 11.70
N CYS A 127 12.47 -10.17 10.54
CA CYS A 127 13.45 -9.09 10.44
C CYS A 127 12.88 -7.74 10.95
N TYR A 128 11.64 -7.41 10.59
CA TYR A 128 10.98 -6.20 11.11
C TYR A 128 10.75 -6.27 12.61
N MET A 129 10.28 -7.40 13.12
CA MET A 129 10.06 -7.60 14.56
C MET A 129 11.38 -7.49 15.34
N LEU A 130 12.47 -8.06 14.83
CA LEU A 130 13.81 -7.95 15.42
C LEU A 130 14.29 -6.50 15.40
N TYR A 131 14.14 -5.81 14.27
CA TYR A 131 14.50 -4.39 14.16
C TYR A 131 13.72 -3.54 15.16
N ASN A 132 12.42 -3.75 15.30
CA ASN A 132 11.59 -3.05 16.28
C ASN A 132 12.03 -3.34 17.71
N TYR A 133 12.31 -4.60 18.01
CA TYR A 133 12.78 -5.02 19.34
C TYR A 133 14.12 -4.36 19.71
N VAL A 134 15.08 -4.38 18.80
CA VAL A 134 16.41 -3.76 19.03
C VAL A 134 16.29 -2.25 19.23
N ARG A 135 15.36 -1.62 18.50
CA ARG A 135 15.20 -0.16 18.52
C ARG A 135 14.33 0.36 19.66
N PHE A 136 13.26 -0.36 19.99
CA PHE A 136 12.21 0.11 20.90
C PHE A 136 11.96 -0.82 22.09
N GLY A 137 12.65 -1.97 22.18
CA GLY A 137 12.39 -2.97 23.22
C GLY A 137 11.05 -3.72 23.06
N ASN A 138 10.31 -3.49 21.97
CA ASN A 138 9.01 -4.11 21.71
C ASN A 138 8.89 -4.48 20.24
N VAL A 139 8.55 -5.74 19.96
CA VAL A 139 8.43 -6.28 18.59
C VAL A 139 7.30 -5.64 17.76
N MET A 140 6.27 -5.10 18.41
CA MET A 140 5.09 -4.50 17.77
C MET A 140 5.13 -2.96 17.78
N GLU A 141 6.22 -2.36 18.24
CA GLU A 141 6.39 -0.91 18.23
C GLU A 141 7.01 -0.43 16.93
N PHE A 142 6.31 0.47 16.24
CA PHE A 142 6.74 1.04 14.95
C PHE A 142 7.28 2.47 15.08
N GLY A 143 7.44 2.96 16.30
CA GLY A 143 7.92 4.31 16.58
C GLY A 143 6.87 5.41 16.57
N HIS A 144 5.63 5.10 16.23
CA HIS A 144 4.54 6.08 16.20
C HIS A 144 4.17 6.59 17.59
N ASN A 145 4.26 5.73 18.62
CA ASN A 145 3.97 6.12 20.00
C ASN A 145 4.96 7.16 20.57
N TYR A 146 6.10 7.38 19.89
CA TYR A 146 7.08 8.40 20.26
C TYR A 146 6.88 9.73 19.54
N LEU A 147 5.89 9.82 18.64
CA LEU A 147 5.56 11.05 17.92
C LEU A 147 4.51 11.85 18.70
N PRO A 148 4.74 13.17 18.92
CA PRO A 148 3.82 14.03 19.67
C PRO A 148 2.37 13.96 19.17
N GLU A 149 2.17 13.81 17.87
CA GLU A 149 0.86 13.76 17.22
C GLU A 149 0.02 12.55 17.65
N PHE A 150 0.68 11.48 18.10
CA PHE A 150 0.01 10.23 18.45
C PHE A 150 0.00 9.93 19.96
N THR A 151 0.79 10.65 20.76
CA THR A 151 0.83 10.46 22.21
C THR A 151 -0.45 10.89 22.93
N GLY A 152 -1.25 11.76 22.31
CA GLY A 152 -2.53 12.25 22.86
C GLY A 152 -3.76 11.41 22.48
N SER A 153 -3.59 10.28 21.78
CA SER A 153 -4.75 9.48 21.37
C SER A 153 -5.22 8.59 22.53
N GLU A 154 -6.38 8.90 23.13
CA GLU A 154 -6.94 8.19 24.29
C GLU A 154 -7.19 6.69 24.02
N LYS A 155 -7.37 6.28 22.77
CA LYS A 155 -7.71 4.92 22.34
C LYS A 155 -6.58 4.21 21.63
N GLY A 156 -5.35 4.76 21.66
CA GLY A 156 -4.20 4.24 20.91
C GLY A 156 -4.33 4.41 19.40
N GLN A 157 -3.33 3.95 18.64
CA GLN A 157 -3.28 4.13 17.18
C GLN A 157 -4.28 3.26 16.41
N PHE A 158 -4.60 2.09 16.92
CA PHE A 158 -5.47 1.11 16.27
C PHE A 158 -6.70 0.84 17.12
N SER A 159 -7.79 1.52 16.82
CA SER A 159 -9.09 1.30 17.48
C SER A 159 -10.19 1.14 16.43
N LEU A 160 -11.08 0.17 16.66
CA LEU A 160 -12.26 -0.01 15.82
C LEU A 160 -13.19 1.20 15.84
N SER A 161 -13.13 2.01 16.91
CA SER A 161 -13.92 3.25 17.02
C SER A 161 -13.56 4.30 15.97
N TYR A 162 -12.38 4.20 15.34
CA TYR A 162 -11.96 5.11 14.28
C TYR A 162 -12.52 4.75 12.90
N ILE A 163 -13.07 3.55 12.73
CA ILE A 163 -13.50 3.07 11.40
C ILE A 163 -14.59 3.97 10.83
N LEU A 164 -15.68 4.21 11.56
CA LEU A 164 -16.80 5.00 11.06
C LEU A 164 -16.44 6.48 10.84
N PRO A 165 -15.76 7.19 11.77
CA PRO A 165 -15.28 8.54 11.52
C PRO A 165 -14.35 8.63 10.32
N ASN A 166 -13.41 7.70 10.18
CA ASN A 166 -12.47 7.69 9.06
C ASN A 166 -13.15 7.39 7.72
N LEU A 167 -14.14 6.50 7.70
CA LEU A 167 -14.96 6.26 6.50
C LEU A 167 -15.76 7.51 6.11
N TYR A 168 -16.34 8.20 7.08
CA TYR A 168 -17.02 9.48 6.81
C TYR A 168 -16.05 10.50 6.21
N ASN A 169 -14.89 10.70 6.83
CA ASN A 169 -13.87 11.62 6.32
C ASN A 169 -13.42 11.25 4.92
N LEU A 170 -13.13 9.97 4.67
CA LEU A 170 -12.66 9.46 3.38
C LEU A 170 -13.69 9.62 2.27
N LEU A 171 -14.97 9.38 2.57
CA LEU A 171 -16.02 9.27 1.55
C LEU A 171 -16.91 10.50 1.44
N LEU A 172 -17.17 11.22 2.55
CA LEU A 172 -18.24 12.21 2.62
C LEU A 172 -17.80 13.59 3.10
N ARG A 173 -16.63 13.73 3.76
CA ARG A 173 -16.18 15.02 4.27
C ARG A 173 -15.82 15.97 3.13
N PRO A 174 -16.58 17.07 2.91
CA PRO A 174 -16.30 18.00 1.83
C PRO A 174 -15.11 18.90 2.14
N VAL A 175 -14.56 19.47 1.08
CA VAL A 175 -13.64 20.62 1.17
C VAL A 175 -14.46 21.84 1.60
N THR A 176 -13.95 22.65 2.51
CA THR A 176 -14.63 23.87 2.95
C THR A 176 -14.22 25.07 2.10
N LEU A 177 -15.21 25.88 1.73
CA LEU A 177 -14.99 27.11 0.98
C LEU A 177 -14.93 28.27 1.99
N LYS A 178 -13.79 28.95 2.06
CA LYS A 178 -13.66 30.19 2.84
C LYS A 178 -14.07 31.43 2.04
N ALA A 179 -14.38 32.52 2.74
CA ALA A 179 -14.61 33.81 2.14
C ALA A 179 -13.43 34.18 1.20
N GLY A 180 -13.73 34.59 -0.05
CA GLY A 180 -12.72 34.87 -1.06
C GLY A 180 -12.45 33.70 -2.03
N LEU A 181 -13.36 32.71 -2.08
CA LEU A 181 -13.26 31.52 -2.98
C LEU A 181 -12.00 30.66 -2.77
N THR A 182 -11.39 30.73 -1.58
CA THR A 182 -10.26 29.88 -1.23
C THR A 182 -10.75 28.54 -0.66
N LEU A 183 -10.23 27.42 -1.21
CA LEU A 183 -10.52 26.08 -0.73
C LEU A 183 -9.64 25.76 0.49
N GLU A 184 -10.26 25.35 1.58
CA GLU A 184 -9.57 24.84 2.76
C GLU A 184 -9.68 23.32 2.80
N TYR A 185 -8.53 22.66 2.75
CA TYR A 185 -8.43 21.21 2.81
C TYR A 185 -8.18 20.74 4.25
N PRO A 186 -8.90 19.73 4.76
CA PRO A 186 -8.60 19.14 6.06
C PRO A 186 -7.18 18.56 6.06
N LEU A 187 -6.33 19.01 7.01
CA LEU A 187 -4.91 18.67 7.01
C LEU A 187 -4.61 17.24 7.48
N PHE A 188 -5.31 16.74 8.50
CA PHE A 188 -4.96 15.47 9.15
C PHE A 188 -5.96 14.34 8.91
N ASP A 189 -7.25 14.63 8.90
CA ASP A 189 -8.29 13.58 8.89
C ASP A 189 -8.68 13.14 7.47
N GLY A 190 -8.16 13.82 6.45
CA GLY A 190 -8.54 13.57 5.07
C GLY A 190 -9.90 14.16 4.69
N PHE A 191 -10.24 14.02 3.43
CA PHE A 191 -11.51 14.43 2.83
C PHE A 191 -11.82 13.52 1.64
N MET A 192 -12.94 13.72 0.95
CA MET A 192 -13.39 12.90 -0.19
C MET A 192 -12.23 12.49 -1.09
N PHE A 193 -11.82 11.21 -1.01
CA PHE A 193 -10.60 10.70 -1.68
C PHE A 193 -10.66 10.83 -3.21
N TYR A 194 -11.84 10.73 -3.81
CA TYR A 194 -12.09 10.84 -5.25
C TYR A 194 -11.98 12.29 -5.77
N ILE A 195 -11.98 13.29 -4.88
CA ILE A 195 -11.64 14.68 -5.23
C ILE A 195 -10.12 14.89 -5.13
N ALA A 196 -9.48 14.23 -4.15
CA ALA A 196 -8.04 14.30 -3.98
C ALA A 196 -7.27 13.51 -5.05
N ASN A 197 -7.89 12.46 -5.61
CA ASN A 197 -7.31 11.58 -6.63
C ASN A 197 -8.36 11.34 -7.74
N PRO A 198 -8.57 12.31 -8.63
CA PRO A 198 -9.53 12.23 -9.71
C PRO A 198 -9.20 11.15 -10.76
#